data_a2f5e4c81008452201b11f112baf45f9
#
_entry.id   a2f5e4c81008452201b11f112baf45f9
#
_cell.length_a   1.000
_cell.length_b   1.000
_cell.length_c   1.000
_cell.angle_alpha   90.00
_cell.angle_beta   90.00
_cell.angle_gamma   90.00
#
_symmetry.space_group_name_H-M   'P 1'
#
loop_
_entity.id
_entity.type
_entity.pdbx_description
1 polymer ?
#
loop_
_entity_poly.entity_id
_entity_poly.type
_entity_poly.pdbx_seq_one_letter_code
_entity_poly.pdbx_strand_id
1 'polypeptide(L)'
;VETILLVILVVVTVTMIIAVLLQRSEGGALGIGGGGGNAVDHMLSANLEGVEFINANTDSQALHRSGVSKVMQLGEGLTKGLGAGANPDVGCQAATEDRDKIAAALEGTDMIFLTAGMGGGTGTGAAPVVAHLAREKGILTVAVVTRPFNFEGKKRIAAADQGIKELGELVDSLIVIPNERILEVMGGKITLLEAFSKANEVLLNAVQGISELITRPGLINVDFADVRTVMSEMGMAMMGSATATGPDRSIEAARGAVCSPLLEEVDIHGAKGLLVNVSAGPDMELAEFAQVGEIVNEYASEDGTVVIGTVLDPEMEGELRVTMVATGIRNRTLTPQITLVKDGEVEDAVE
;
A
#
# COMPACT_ATOMS: atom_id res chain seq x y z
N VAL A 1 -31.65 -41.58 -17.49
CA VAL A 1 -31.35 -40.84 -16.25
C VAL A 1 -29.83 -40.58 -16.13
N GLU A 2 -28.98 -41.60 -16.28
CA GLU A 2 -27.53 -41.48 -16.21
C GLU A 2 -26.93 -40.50 -17.23
N THR A 3 -27.40 -40.59 -18.50
CA THR A 3 -26.92 -39.70 -19.57
C THR A 3 -27.29 -38.25 -19.33
N ILE A 4 -28.47 -37.98 -18.76
CA ILE A 4 -28.91 -36.62 -18.42
C ILE A 4 -28.07 -36.08 -17.25
N LEU A 5 -27.78 -36.93 -16.25
CA LEU A 5 -26.95 -36.56 -15.11
C LEU A 5 -25.51 -36.21 -15.54
N LEU A 6 -24.96 -37.01 -16.47
CA LEU A 6 -23.63 -36.79 -17.05
C LEU A 6 -23.56 -35.45 -17.82
N VAL A 7 -24.58 -35.15 -18.63
CA VAL A 7 -24.66 -33.89 -19.38
C VAL A 7 -24.76 -32.69 -18.44
N ILE A 8 -25.59 -32.79 -17.39
CA ILE A 8 -25.71 -31.74 -16.38
C ILE A 8 -24.37 -31.54 -15.66
N LEU A 9 -23.68 -32.63 -15.28
CA LEU A 9 -22.38 -32.56 -14.62
C LEU A 9 -21.32 -31.87 -15.52
N VAL A 10 -21.27 -32.25 -16.81
CA VAL A 10 -20.34 -31.62 -17.78
C VAL A 10 -20.66 -30.14 -17.98
N VAL A 11 -21.94 -29.77 -18.10
CA VAL A 11 -22.35 -28.37 -18.25
C VAL A 11 -22.01 -27.57 -17.02
N VAL A 12 -22.25 -28.10 -15.81
CA VAL A 12 -21.89 -27.43 -14.54
C VAL A 12 -20.38 -27.30 -14.43
N THR A 13 -19.62 -28.34 -14.78
CA THR A 13 -18.13 -28.30 -14.72
C THR A 13 -17.56 -27.29 -15.72
N VAL A 14 -18.08 -27.27 -16.95
CA VAL A 14 -17.67 -26.30 -17.98
C VAL A 14 -18.05 -24.88 -17.57
N THR A 15 -19.24 -24.68 -16.98
CA THR A 15 -19.67 -23.37 -16.49
C THR A 15 -18.81 -22.91 -15.31
N MET A 16 -18.43 -23.80 -14.38
CA MET A 16 -17.49 -23.49 -13.29
C MET A 16 -16.10 -23.18 -13.83
N ILE A 17 -15.58 -23.95 -14.81
CA ILE A 17 -14.28 -23.67 -15.43
C ILE A 17 -14.31 -22.30 -16.14
N ILE A 18 -15.37 -21.98 -16.86
CA ILE A 18 -15.56 -20.68 -17.51
C ILE A 18 -15.66 -19.57 -16.44
N ALA A 19 -16.38 -19.79 -15.34
CA ALA A 19 -16.45 -18.84 -14.23
C ALA A 19 -15.08 -18.60 -13.57
N VAL A 20 -14.29 -19.67 -13.37
CA VAL A 20 -12.91 -19.58 -12.85
C VAL A 20 -11.97 -18.87 -13.84
N LEU A 21 -12.14 -19.12 -15.16
CA LEU A 21 -11.36 -18.45 -16.21
C LEU A 21 -11.79 -16.99 -16.44
N LEU A 22 -13.00 -16.62 -15.98
CA LEU A 22 -13.52 -15.24 -16.00
C LEU A 22 -13.33 -14.51 -14.67
N GLN A 23 -12.81 -15.17 -13.64
CA GLN A 23 -12.38 -14.49 -12.43
C GLN A 23 -11.23 -13.54 -12.80
N ARG A 24 -11.58 -12.27 -12.99
CA ARG A 24 -10.60 -11.18 -13.08
C ARG A 24 -9.97 -11.04 -11.71
N SER A 25 -8.71 -10.66 -11.67
CA SER A 25 -8.00 -10.44 -10.42
C SER A 25 -8.78 -9.44 -9.56
N GLU A 26 -9.11 -9.81 -8.34
CA GLU A 26 -9.83 -8.96 -7.38
C GLU A 26 -9.02 -7.71 -7.02
N GLY A 27 -7.71 -7.69 -7.32
CA GLY A 27 -6.82 -6.57 -7.10
C GLY A 27 -5.81 -6.36 -8.22
N GLY A 28 -5.49 -5.09 -8.50
CA GLY A 28 -4.44 -4.69 -9.42
C GLY A 28 -3.39 -3.81 -8.72
N ALA A 29 -2.14 -3.86 -9.16
CA ALA A 29 -1.09 -2.95 -8.72
C ALA A 29 -0.58 -2.13 -9.91
N LEU A 30 -0.75 -0.81 -9.86
CA LEU A 30 -0.35 0.14 -10.87
C LEU A 30 0.82 0.98 -10.38
N GLY A 31 2.01 0.75 -10.93
CA GLY A 31 3.20 1.57 -10.70
C GLY A 31 3.24 2.78 -11.62
N ILE A 32 3.42 3.98 -11.07
CA ILE A 32 3.45 5.23 -11.83
C ILE A 32 4.80 5.92 -11.70
N GLY A 33 5.40 6.24 -12.85
CA GLY A 33 6.71 6.86 -12.95
C GLY A 33 7.85 5.92 -12.56
N GLY A 34 9.08 6.45 -12.48
CA GLY A 34 10.27 5.63 -12.22
C GLY A 34 10.23 4.89 -10.87
N GLY A 35 9.84 5.57 -9.79
CA GLY A 35 9.74 4.96 -8.46
C GLY A 35 8.65 3.88 -8.37
N GLY A 36 7.45 4.18 -8.88
CA GLY A 36 6.34 3.22 -8.90
C GLY A 36 6.63 2.02 -9.81
N GLY A 37 7.24 2.24 -10.97
CA GLY A 37 7.67 1.17 -11.87
C GLY A 37 8.67 0.22 -11.22
N ASN A 38 9.69 0.75 -10.55
CA ASN A 38 10.68 -0.06 -9.83
C ASN A 38 10.03 -0.87 -8.68
N ALA A 39 9.05 -0.28 -7.99
CA ALA A 39 8.33 -0.98 -6.94
C ALA A 39 7.53 -2.17 -7.50
N VAL A 40 6.81 -1.96 -8.61
CA VAL A 40 6.03 -3.02 -9.26
C VAL A 40 6.93 -4.09 -9.87
N ASP A 41 8.07 -3.74 -10.47
CA ASP A 41 9.07 -4.72 -10.92
C ASP A 41 9.62 -5.57 -9.75
N HIS A 42 9.81 -4.95 -8.58
CA HIS A 42 10.22 -5.67 -7.36
C HIS A 42 9.13 -6.63 -6.87
N MET A 43 7.86 -6.17 -6.86
CA MET A 43 6.69 -7.00 -6.50
C MET A 43 6.52 -8.19 -7.45
N LEU A 44 6.73 -7.98 -8.75
CA LEU A 44 6.69 -9.04 -9.76
C LEU A 44 7.76 -10.10 -9.48
N SER A 45 8.97 -9.67 -9.10
CA SER A 45 10.08 -10.57 -8.75
C SER A 45 9.81 -11.40 -7.48
N ALA A 46 8.95 -10.90 -6.59
CA ALA A 46 8.51 -11.58 -5.37
C ALA A 46 7.33 -12.55 -5.59
N ASN A 47 6.88 -12.74 -6.84
CA ASN A 47 5.80 -13.67 -7.20
C ASN A 47 4.48 -13.45 -6.41
N LEU A 48 4.05 -12.21 -6.24
CA LEU A 48 2.74 -11.93 -5.66
C LEU A 48 1.63 -12.54 -6.51
N GLU A 49 0.90 -13.49 -5.93
CA GLU A 49 -0.21 -14.18 -6.60
C GLU A 49 -1.50 -13.37 -6.54
N GLY A 50 -2.33 -13.49 -7.58
CA GLY A 50 -3.66 -12.86 -7.64
C GLY A 50 -3.66 -11.36 -7.90
N VAL A 51 -2.50 -10.74 -8.16
CA VAL A 51 -2.35 -9.32 -8.47
C VAL A 51 -1.93 -9.12 -9.91
N GLU A 52 -2.67 -8.31 -10.66
CA GLU A 52 -2.29 -7.90 -12.01
C GLU A 52 -1.41 -6.65 -11.95
N PHE A 53 -0.23 -6.70 -12.58
CA PHE A 53 0.73 -5.60 -12.57
C PHE A 53 0.66 -4.76 -13.85
N ILE A 54 0.62 -3.43 -13.67
CA ILE A 54 0.69 -2.45 -14.76
C ILE A 54 1.78 -1.43 -14.41
N ASN A 55 2.62 -1.09 -15.39
CA ASN A 55 3.60 -0.02 -15.23
C ASN A 55 3.26 1.14 -16.18
N ALA A 56 2.99 2.32 -15.63
CA ALA A 56 2.66 3.53 -16.38
C ALA A 56 3.76 4.59 -16.23
N ASN A 57 4.28 5.12 -17.32
CA ASN A 57 5.33 6.12 -17.29
C ASN A 57 5.28 7.04 -18.52
N THR A 58 5.81 8.25 -18.37
CA THR A 58 6.08 9.17 -19.46
C THR A 58 7.43 8.93 -20.12
N ASP A 59 8.31 8.12 -19.50
CA ASP A 59 9.63 7.73 -20.01
C ASP A 59 9.55 6.34 -20.66
N SER A 60 9.65 6.31 -21.99
CA SER A 60 9.60 5.07 -22.77
C SER A 60 10.77 4.13 -22.48
N GLN A 61 11.95 4.66 -22.17
CA GLN A 61 13.12 3.84 -21.83
C GLN A 61 12.95 3.10 -20.51
N ALA A 62 12.30 3.75 -19.52
CA ALA A 62 11.97 3.11 -18.26
C ALA A 62 10.97 1.96 -18.48
N LEU A 63 9.95 2.16 -19.32
CA LEU A 63 8.98 1.11 -19.66
C LEU A 63 9.62 -0.08 -20.40
N HIS A 64 10.55 0.16 -21.31
CA HIS A 64 11.25 -0.91 -22.01
C HIS A 64 12.14 -1.79 -21.10
N ARG A 65 12.56 -1.26 -19.95
CA ARG A 65 13.37 -2.00 -18.97
C ARG A 65 12.53 -2.74 -17.94
N SER A 66 11.23 -2.43 -17.85
CA SER A 66 10.32 -3.07 -16.92
C SER A 66 10.10 -4.54 -17.29
N GLY A 67 10.07 -5.41 -16.28
CA GLY A 67 9.70 -6.82 -16.40
C GLY A 67 8.19 -7.04 -16.51
N VAL A 68 7.38 -6.02 -16.25
CA VAL A 68 5.92 -6.08 -16.27
C VAL A 68 5.40 -6.23 -17.69
N SER A 69 4.51 -7.19 -17.90
CA SER A 69 3.93 -7.47 -19.24
C SER A 69 2.99 -6.37 -19.75
N LYS A 70 2.29 -5.69 -18.83
CA LYS A 70 1.37 -4.60 -19.15
C LYS A 70 2.05 -3.26 -18.85
N VAL A 71 2.49 -2.58 -19.90
CA VAL A 71 3.11 -1.25 -19.81
C VAL A 71 2.21 -0.22 -20.48
N MET A 72 2.18 1.00 -19.94
CA MET A 72 1.40 2.10 -20.46
C MET A 72 2.27 3.36 -20.56
N GLN A 73 2.56 3.79 -21.79
CA GLN A 73 3.19 5.08 -22.01
C GLN A 73 2.16 6.18 -21.90
N LEU A 74 2.44 7.17 -21.03
CA LEU A 74 1.59 8.33 -20.79
C LEU A 74 2.11 9.56 -21.54
N GLY A 75 1.19 10.30 -22.18
CA GLY A 75 1.46 11.58 -22.80
C GLY A 75 2.52 11.51 -23.89
N GLU A 76 2.38 10.55 -24.82
CA GLU A 76 3.35 10.37 -25.92
C GLU A 76 3.45 11.63 -26.79
N GLY A 77 2.33 12.30 -27.05
CA GLY A 77 2.27 13.55 -27.81
C GLY A 77 2.99 14.69 -27.09
N LEU A 78 2.88 14.76 -25.79
CA LEU A 78 3.45 15.81 -24.93
C LEU A 78 4.93 15.60 -24.63
N THR A 79 5.31 14.41 -24.20
CA THR A 79 6.66 14.10 -23.67
C THR A 79 7.59 13.46 -24.68
N LYS A 80 7.05 12.92 -25.78
CA LYS A 80 7.77 12.15 -26.79
C LYS A 80 8.60 10.99 -26.20
N GLY A 81 8.13 10.45 -25.08
CA GLY A 81 8.81 9.36 -24.37
C GLY A 81 10.06 9.77 -23.58
N LEU A 82 10.30 11.07 -23.40
CA LEU A 82 11.50 11.59 -22.70
C LEU A 82 11.26 11.83 -21.19
N GLY A 83 10.07 11.52 -20.69
CA GLY A 83 9.71 11.75 -19.30
C GLY A 83 9.13 13.15 -19.02
N ALA A 84 8.64 13.36 -17.81
CA ALA A 84 8.02 14.63 -17.38
C ALA A 84 9.02 15.66 -16.82
N GLY A 85 10.32 15.36 -16.80
CA GLY A 85 11.36 16.31 -16.41
C GLY A 85 11.25 16.85 -15.00
N ALA A 86 10.84 16.05 -14.01
CA ALA A 86 10.59 16.45 -12.62
C ALA A 86 9.54 17.59 -12.47
N ASN A 87 8.64 17.74 -13.45
CA ASN A 87 7.54 18.68 -13.41
C ASN A 87 6.20 17.95 -13.27
N PRO A 88 5.50 18.05 -12.09
CA PRO A 88 4.23 17.39 -11.86
C PRO A 88 3.12 17.83 -12.83
N ASP A 89 3.09 19.07 -13.26
CA ASP A 89 2.09 19.57 -14.20
C ASP A 89 2.17 18.83 -15.56
N VAL A 90 3.39 18.52 -16.02
CA VAL A 90 3.60 17.71 -17.23
C VAL A 90 3.12 16.27 -17.02
N GLY A 91 3.38 15.70 -15.84
CA GLY A 91 2.88 14.38 -15.47
C GLY A 91 1.35 14.32 -15.44
N CYS A 92 0.71 15.32 -14.87
CA CYS A 92 -0.74 15.47 -14.82
C CYS A 92 -1.34 15.59 -16.23
N GLN A 93 -0.78 16.45 -17.06
CA GLN A 93 -1.24 16.63 -18.46
C GLN A 93 -1.07 15.34 -19.27
N ALA A 94 0.05 14.63 -19.11
CA ALA A 94 0.33 13.36 -19.78
C ALA A 94 -0.70 12.28 -19.41
N ALA A 95 -1.04 12.16 -18.14
CA ALA A 95 -2.09 11.23 -17.69
C ALA A 95 -3.49 11.66 -18.17
N THR A 96 -3.75 12.95 -18.22
CA THR A 96 -5.03 13.50 -18.73
C THR A 96 -5.19 13.24 -20.22
N GLU A 97 -4.14 13.36 -21.02
CA GLU A 97 -4.13 13.03 -22.46
C GLU A 97 -4.53 11.56 -22.69
N ASP A 98 -4.06 10.64 -21.83
CA ASP A 98 -4.30 9.20 -21.95
C ASP A 98 -5.40 8.69 -20.99
N ARG A 99 -6.31 9.57 -20.55
CA ARG A 99 -7.40 9.25 -19.62
C ARG A 99 -8.20 8.01 -20.04
N ASP A 100 -8.53 7.91 -21.32
CA ASP A 100 -9.33 6.79 -21.86
C ASP A 100 -8.56 5.45 -21.80
N LYS A 101 -7.25 5.48 -22.03
CA LYS A 101 -6.39 4.29 -21.89
C LYS A 101 -6.30 3.84 -20.43
N ILE A 102 -6.15 4.78 -19.51
CA ILE A 102 -6.14 4.49 -18.07
C ILE A 102 -7.50 3.93 -17.65
N ALA A 103 -8.60 4.56 -18.07
CA ALA A 103 -9.95 4.12 -17.74
C ALA A 103 -10.25 2.70 -18.26
N ALA A 104 -9.76 2.36 -19.46
CA ALA A 104 -9.89 1.02 -20.04
C ALA A 104 -9.05 -0.02 -19.27
N ALA A 105 -7.85 0.36 -18.81
CA ALA A 105 -7.00 -0.54 -18.00
C ALA A 105 -7.58 -0.83 -16.61
N LEU A 106 -8.39 0.07 -16.07
CA LEU A 106 -9.08 -0.06 -14.78
C LEU A 106 -10.43 -0.78 -14.88
N GLU A 107 -10.87 -1.14 -16.07
CA GLU A 107 -12.20 -1.73 -16.24
C GLU A 107 -12.30 -3.13 -15.65
N GLY A 108 -13.34 -3.34 -14.81
CA GLY A 108 -13.60 -4.60 -14.14
C GLY A 108 -12.64 -4.92 -12.99
N THR A 109 -11.96 -3.91 -12.45
CA THR A 109 -11.12 -4.00 -11.24
C THR A 109 -11.95 -3.58 -10.04
N ASP A 110 -11.92 -4.34 -8.95
CA ASP A 110 -12.61 -4.01 -7.69
C ASP A 110 -11.70 -3.20 -6.75
N MET A 111 -10.39 -3.41 -6.81
CA MET A 111 -9.38 -2.74 -5.98
C MET A 111 -8.12 -2.47 -6.77
N ILE A 112 -7.48 -1.33 -6.49
CA ILE A 112 -6.18 -0.96 -7.05
C ILE A 112 -5.21 -0.50 -5.96
N PHE A 113 -3.99 -1.04 -6.02
CA PHE A 113 -2.83 -0.50 -5.33
C PHE A 113 -2.11 0.47 -6.26
N LEU A 114 -2.12 1.74 -5.91
CA LEU A 114 -1.46 2.78 -6.68
C LEU A 114 -0.11 3.08 -6.07
N THR A 115 0.99 2.69 -6.73
CA THR A 115 2.35 2.93 -6.23
C THR A 115 3.05 4.02 -7.01
N ALA A 116 3.66 4.97 -6.30
CA ALA A 116 4.41 6.05 -6.90
C ALA A 116 5.54 6.56 -6.00
N GLY A 117 6.66 6.94 -6.61
CA GLY A 117 7.66 7.77 -5.95
C GLY A 117 7.29 9.24 -6.10
N MET A 118 6.98 9.89 -4.98
CA MET A 118 6.58 11.29 -4.98
C MET A 118 7.77 12.24 -5.12
N GLY A 119 7.53 13.45 -5.57
CA GLY A 119 8.57 14.47 -5.78
C GLY A 119 9.18 14.48 -7.19
N GLY A 120 8.83 13.50 -8.04
CA GLY A 120 9.12 13.51 -9.46
C GLY A 120 8.01 14.16 -10.30
N GLY A 121 8.14 14.17 -11.62
CA GLY A 121 7.10 14.69 -12.51
C GLY A 121 5.97 13.70 -12.70
N THR A 122 6.28 12.50 -13.20
CA THR A 122 5.27 11.50 -13.59
C THR A 122 4.52 10.95 -12.39
N GLY A 123 5.22 10.43 -11.37
CA GLY A 123 4.58 9.85 -10.18
C GLY A 123 3.68 10.86 -9.48
N THR A 124 4.20 12.04 -9.19
CA THR A 124 3.50 13.10 -8.45
C THR A 124 2.29 13.64 -9.22
N GLY A 125 2.44 13.86 -10.54
CA GLY A 125 1.38 14.48 -11.35
C GLY A 125 0.34 13.50 -11.88
N ALA A 126 0.74 12.29 -12.25
CA ALA A 126 -0.18 11.32 -12.85
C ALA A 126 -0.98 10.52 -11.82
N ALA A 127 -0.43 10.25 -10.61
CA ALA A 127 -1.12 9.48 -9.59
C ALA A 127 -2.48 10.06 -9.19
N PRO A 128 -2.64 11.39 -8.96
CA PRO A 128 -3.95 11.98 -8.68
C PRO A 128 -4.96 11.78 -9.81
N VAL A 129 -4.53 11.82 -11.08
CA VAL A 129 -5.41 11.61 -12.24
C VAL A 129 -5.93 10.17 -12.27
N VAL A 130 -5.04 9.20 -12.03
CA VAL A 130 -5.42 7.77 -11.95
C VAL A 130 -6.36 7.52 -10.79
N ALA A 131 -6.05 8.06 -9.60
CA ALA A 131 -6.90 7.94 -8.42
C ALA A 131 -8.31 8.52 -8.65
N HIS A 132 -8.40 9.67 -9.31
CA HIS A 132 -9.68 10.26 -9.67
C HIS A 132 -10.52 9.35 -10.59
N LEU A 133 -9.89 8.75 -11.60
CA LEU A 133 -10.55 7.81 -12.51
C LEU A 133 -11.00 6.52 -11.81
N ALA A 134 -10.18 5.99 -10.90
CA ALA A 134 -10.54 4.83 -10.10
C ALA A 134 -11.74 5.14 -9.20
N ARG A 135 -11.75 6.30 -8.54
CA ARG A 135 -12.86 6.78 -7.71
C ARG A 135 -14.15 6.96 -8.51
N GLU A 136 -14.09 7.54 -9.73
CA GLU A 136 -15.26 7.66 -10.62
C GLU A 136 -15.88 6.31 -10.96
N LYS A 137 -15.07 5.25 -11.00
CA LYS A 137 -15.51 3.87 -11.27
C LYS A 137 -15.92 3.09 -10.00
N GLY A 138 -15.80 3.69 -8.81
CA GLY A 138 -16.10 3.03 -7.53
C GLY A 138 -15.08 1.94 -7.14
N ILE A 139 -13.87 2.00 -7.68
CA ILE A 139 -12.77 1.08 -7.40
C ILE A 139 -12.13 1.48 -6.08
N LEU A 140 -11.99 0.52 -5.14
CA LEU A 140 -11.25 0.74 -3.89
C LEU A 140 -9.80 1.07 -4.20
N THR A 141 -9.37 2.28 -3.84
CA THR A 141 -8.04 2.79 -4.20
C THR A 141 -7.17 2.96 -2.97
N VAL A 142 -6.15 2.13 -2.85
CA VAL A 142 -5.11 2.21 -1.81
C VAL A 142 -3.83 2.72 -2.43
N ALA A 143 -3.43 3.94 -2.10
CA ALA A 143 -2.17 4.48 -2.56
C ALA A 143 -1.04 4.16 -1.56
N VAL A 144 0.05 3.60 -2.06
CA VAL A 144 1.27 3.32 -1.29
C VAL A 144 2.42 4.05 -1.96
N VAL A 145 2.83 5.16 -1.38
CA VAL A 145 3.77 6.09 -2.02
C VAL A 145 4.99 6.36 -1.16
N THR A 146 6.12 6.62 -1.79
CA THR A 146 7.34 7.02 -1.07
C THR A 146 7.54 8.52 -1.11
N ARG A 147 7.95 9.08 0.04
CA ARG A 147 8.45 10.45 0.16
C ARG A 147 9.96 10.44 -0.02
N PRO A 148 10.54 11.32 -0.86
CA PRO A 148 11.97 11.29 -1.19
C PRO A 148 12.87 11.50 0.02
N PHE A 149 14.11 11.04 -0.09
CA PHE A 149 15.16 11.29 0.88
C PHE A 149 15.52 12.79 0.95
N ASN A 150 16.01 13.26 2.10
CA ASN A 150 16.41 14.66 2.30
C ASN A 150 17.52 15.11 1.36
N PHE A 151 18.43 14.20 0.98
CA PHE A 151 19.51 14.49 0.03
C PHE A 151 19.02 14.69 -1.42
N GLU A 152 17.78 14.29 -1.77
CA GLU A 152 17.21 14.52 -3.10
C GLU A 152 16.82 15.99 -3.34
N GLY A 153 16.79 16.80 -2.30
CA GLY A 153 16.67 18.24 -2.35
C GLY A 153 15.28 18.79 -2.02
N LYS A 154 15.27 20.00 -1.44
CA LYS A 154 14.08 20.66 -0.90
C LYS A 154 12.96 20.84 -1.92
N LYS A 155 13.27 21.12 -3.20
CA LYS A 155 12.28 21.30 -4.26
C LYS A 155 11.50 20.01 -4.52
N ARG A 156 12.22 18.87 -4.48
CA ARG A 156 11.62 17.55 -4.70
C ARG A 156 10.72 17.15 -3.52
N ILE A 157 11.17 17.45 -2.29
CA ILE A 157 10.38 17.23 -1.08
C ILE A 157 9.10 18.06 -1.10
N ALA A 158 9.20 19.37 -1.43
CA ALA A 158 8.02 20.23 -1.49
C ALA A 158 7.00 19.76 -2.57
N ALA A 159 7.49 19.31 -3.73
CA ALA A 159 6.61 18.73 -4.76
C ALA A 159 5.97 17.42 -4.28
N ALA A 160 6.71 16.60 -3.52
CA ALA A 160 6.18 15.38 -2.92
C ALA A 160 5.07 15.68 -1.91
N ASP A 161 5.31 16.61 -0.99
CA ASP A 161 4.36 16.97 0.06
C ASP A 161 3.04 17.53 -0.54
N GLN A 162 3.14 18.34 -1.60
CA GLN A 162 1.97 18.83 -2.32
C GLN A 162 1.21 17.69 -3.01
N GLY A 163 1.91 16.82 -3.74
CA GLY A 163 1.27 15.69 -4.44
C GLY A 163 0.67 14.65 -3.50
N ILE A 164 1.29 14.40 -2.34
CA ILE A 164 0.76 13.53 -1.28
C ILE A 164 -0.57 14.09 -0.76
N LYS A 165 -0.63 15.40 -0.53
CA LYS A 165 -1.87 16.05 -0.09
C LYS A 165 -2.98 15.92 -1.13
N GLU A 166 -2.69 16.21 -2.40
CA GLU A 166 -3.67 16.10 -3.50
C GLU A 166 -4.15 14.65 -3.68
N LEU A 167 -3.23 13.68 -3.62
CA LEU A 167 -3.56 12.27 -3.74
C LEU A 167 -4.44 11.79 -2.57
N GLY A 168 -4.16 12.23 -1.35
CA GLY A 168 -4.93 11.87 -0.15
C GLY A 168 -6.39 12.29 -0.17
N GLU A 169 -6.75 13.32 -0.95
CA GLU A 169 -8.14 13.75 -1.13
C GLU A 169 -8.92 12.87 -2.13
N LEU A 170 -8.20 12.03 -2.90
CA LEU A 170 -8.75 11.26 -4.02
C LEU A 170 -8.81 9.75 -3.77
N VAL A 171 -7.99 9.23 -2.86
CA VAL A 171 -7.91 7.79 -2.55
C VAL A 171 -8.69 7.45 -1.29
N ASP A 172 -9.08 6.18 -1.15
CA ASP A 172 -9.75 5.67 0.05
C ASP A 172 -8.76 5.57 1.20
N SER A 173 -7.54 5.11 0.92
CA SER A 173 -6.48 4.96 1.91
C SER A 173 -5.14 5.38 1.33
N LEU A 174 -4.37 6.19 2.07
CA LEU A 174 -3.04 6.67 1.66
C LEU A 174 -1.98 6.25 2.67
N ILE A 175 -1.09 5.36 2.25
CA ILE A 175 0.10 4.96 3.00
C ILE A 175 1.30 5.72 2.45
N VAL A 176 1.92 6.55 3.29
CA VAL A 176 3.13 7.30 2.93
C VAL A 176 4.33 6.69 3.63
N ILE A 177 5.33 6.30 2.86
CA ILE A 177 6.59 5.74 3.36
C ILE A 177 7.67 6.82 3.26
N PRO A 178 8.09 7.43 4.39
CA PRO A 178 9.19 8.38 4.39
C PRO A 178 10.51 7.62 4.21
N ASN A 179 11.19 7.81 3.06
CA ASN A 179 12.46 7.13 2.80
C ASN A 179 13.53 7.45 3.88
N GLU A 180 13.45 8.63 4.51
CA GLU A 180 14.38 9.03 5.58
C GLU A 180 14.33 8.06 6.77
N ARG A 181 13.14 7.57 7.14
CA ARG A 181 12.97 6.59 8.23
C ARG A 181 13.66 5.26 7.94
N ILE A 182 13.74 4.88 6.67
CA ILE A 182 14.48 3.67 6.26
C ILE A 182 15.97 3.83 6.58
N LEU A 183 16.54 5.02 6.36
CA LEU A 183 17.94 5.29 6.67
C LEU A 183 18.22 5.27 8.18
N GLU A 184 17.30 5.76 9.00
CA GLU A 184 17.42 5.74 10.46
C GLU A 184 17.47 4.30 10.98
N VAL A 185 16.61 3.42 10.47
CA VAL A 185 16.58 1.99 10.82
C VAL A 185 17.86 1.28 10.39
N MET A 186 18.35 1.58 9.20
CA MET A 186 19.51 0.90 8.61
C MET A 186 20.87 1.42 9.13
N GLY A 187 20.88 2.49 9.94
CA GLY A 187 22.07 2.97 10.63
C GLY A 187 23.10 3.68 9.76
N GLY A 188 22.72 4.26 8.63
CA GLY A 188 23.54 5.22 7.85
C GLY A 188 24.78 4.65 7.13
N LYS A 189 25.08 3.35 7.25
CA LYS A 189 26.21 2.67 6.58
C LYS A 189 25.74 1.76 5.44
N ILE A 190 24.79 2.23 4.65
CA ILE A 190 24.25 1.49 3.51
C ILE A 190 24.61 2.21 2.21
N THR A 191 24.68 1.46 1.13
CA THR A 191 24.82 2.02 -0.21
C THR A 191 23.52 2.66 -0.68
N LEU A 192 23.61 3.58 -1.64
CA LEU A 192 22.44 4.20 -2.25
C LEU A 192 21.51 3.14 -2.87
N LEU A 193 22.08 2.10 -3.47
CA LEU A 193 21.32 1.01 -4.07
C LEU A 193 20.52 0.22 -3.01
N GLU A 194 21.15 -0.08 -1.87
CA GLU A 194 20.49 -0.77 -0.76
C GLU A 194 19.36 0.07 -0.17
N ALA A 195 19.55 1.40 -0.04
CA ALA A 195 18.52 2.31 0.46
C ALA A 195 17.26 2.29 -0.43
N PHE A 196 17.42 2.37 -1.75
CA PHE A 196 16.28 2.28 -2.68
C PHE A 196 15.68 0.87 -2.75
N SER A 197 16.51 -0.18 -2.67
CA SER A 197 16.01 -1.55 -2.61
C SER A 197 15.14 -1.77 -1.38
N LYS A 198 15.57 -1.24 -0.21
CA LYS A 198 14.79 -1.33 1.03
C LYS A 198 13.48 -0.53 0.96
N ALA A 199 13.48 0.64 0.29
CA ALA A 199 12.25 1.38 0.04
C ALA A 199 11.25 0.56 -0.81
N ASN A 200 11.73 -0.13 -1.85
CA ASN A 200 10.88 -1.01 -2.66
C ASN A 200 10.38 -2.23 -1.88
N GLU A 201 11.20 -2.79 -0.99
CA GLU A 201 10.81 -3.89 -0.09
C GLU A 201 9.69 -3.47 0.87
N VAL A 202 9.74 -2.25 1.41
CA VAL A 202 8.67 -1.74 2.27
C VAL A 202 7.37 -1.56 1.47
N LEU A 203 7.45 -1.05 0.22
CA LEU A 203 6.30 -0.97 -0.68
C LEU A 203 5.73 -2.35 -1.02
N LEU A 204 6.61 -3.33 -1.27
CA LEU A 204 6.22 -4.73 -1.48
C LEU A 204 5.47 -5.26 -0.26
N ASN A 205 6.03 -5.14 0.95
CA ASN A 205 5.42 -5.65 2.18
C ASN A 205 4.04 -5.04 2.43
N ALA A 206 3.84 -3.76 2.09
CA ALA A 206 2.55 -3.10 2.20
C ALA A 206 1.50 -3.71 1.28
N VAL A 207 1.82 -3.84 -0.01
CA VAL A 207 0.92 -4.43 -1.00
C VAL A 207 0.70 -5.91 -0.73
N GLN A 208 1.75 -6.65 -0.42
CA GLN A 208 1.71 -8.08 -0.11
C GLN A 208 0.83 -8.36 1.10
N GLY A 209 1.05 -7.65 2.22
CA GLY A 209 0.30 -7.87 3.45
C GLY A 209 -1.21 -7.69 3.30
N ILE A 210 -1.64 -6.78 2.43
CA ILE A 210 -3.07 -6.55 2.16
C ILE A 210 -3.59 -7.53 1.10
N SER A 211 -2.84 -7.72 0.00
CA SER A 211 -3.30 -8.57 -1.11
C SER A 211 -3.40 -10.03 -0.72
N GLU A 212 -2.45 -10.55 0.07
CA GLU A 212 -2.46 -11.95 0.54
C GLU A 212 -3.72 -12.29 1.34
N LEU A 213 -4.24 -11.36 2.14
CA LEU A 213 -5.49 -11.57 2.90
C LEU A 213 -6.69 -11.85 1.99
N ILE A 214 -6.67 -11.30 0.78
CA ILE A 214 -7.77 -11.42 -0.20
C ILE A 214 -7.53 -12.59 -1.14
N THR A 215 -6.27 -12.80 -1.57
CA THR A 215 -5.94 -13.71 -2.67
C THR A 215 -5.49 -15.09 -2.21
N ARG A 216 -4.94 -15.22 -0.99
CA ARG A 216 -4.45 -16.50 -0.47
C ARG A 216 -5.41 -17.08 0.56
N PRO A 217 -5.82 -18.35 0.43
CA PRO A 217 -6.62 -19.02 1.44
C PRO A 217 -5.81 -19.21 2.73
N GLY A 218 -6.36 -18.75 3.84
CA GLY A 218 -5.83 -18.95 5.18
C GLY A 218 -6.73 -19.85 6.04
N LEU A 219 -6.39 -20.01 7.32
CA LEU A 219 -7.26 -20.65 8.30
C LEU A 219 -8.42 -19.72 8.72
N ILE A 220 -8.11 -18.42 8.79
CA ILE A 220 -9.08 -17.36 9.05
C ILE A 220 -9.06 -16.44 7.83
N ASN A 221 -10.09 -16.59 7.00
CA ASN A 221 -10.21 -15.83 5.77
C ASN A 221 -10.88 -14.48 6.06
N VAL A 222 -10.34 -13.46 5.42
CA VAL A 222 -10.91 -12.11 5.39
C VAL A 222 -11.55 -11.91 4.02
N ASP A 223 -12.80 -11.52 3.98
CA ASP A 223 -13.44 -11.23 2.70
C ASP A 223 -13.12 -9.80 2.21
N PHE A 224 -13.34 -9.57 0.94
CA PHE A 224 -13.08 -8.27 0.33
C PHE A 224 -13.93 -7.13 0.95
N ALA A 225 -15.13 -7.45 1.45
CA ALA A 225 -16.01 -6.46 2.07
C ALA A 225 -15.44 -5.96 3.40
N ASP A 226 -14.79 -6.85 4.18
CA ASP A 226 -14.11 -6.48 5.42
C ASP A 226 -12.89 -5.58 5.13
N VAL A 227 -12.06 -5.97 4.15
CA VAL A 227 -10.92 -5.13 3.72
C VAL A 227 -11.42 -3.77 3.24
N ARG A 228 -12.47 -3.73 2.42
CA ARG A 228 -13.07 -2.48 1.96
C ARG A 228 -13.55 -1.63 3.12
N THR A 229 -14.20 -2.20 4.12
CA THR A 229 -14.70 -1.47 5.29
C THR A 229 -13.56 -0.80 6.05
N VAL A 230 -12.49 -1.53 6.36
CA VAL A 230 -11.31 -0.98 7.07
C VAL A 230 -10.60 0.07 6.23
N MET A 231 -10.38 -0.19 4.94
CA MET A 231 -9.61 0.68 4.06
C MET A 231 -10.38 1.91 3.58
N SER A 232 -11.72 1.91 3.67
CA SER A 232 -12.57 3.06 3.33
C SER A 232 -12.69 4.09 4.45
N GLU A 233 -12.10 3.87 5.61
CA GLU A 233 -11.90 4.91 6.64
C GLU A 233 -10.94 5.96 6.09
N MET A 234 -11.49 6.95 5.36
CA MET A 234 -10.74 7.94 4.57
C MET A 234 -9.66 8.65 5.38
N GLY A 235 -8.49 8.77 4.79
CA GLY A 235 -7.38 9.52 5.34
C GLY A 235 -6.02 8.83 5.22
N MET A 236 -5.10 9.29 6.04
CA MET A 236 -3.78 8.66 6.15
C MET A 236 -3.92 7.31 6.85
N ALA A 237 -3.35 6.30 6.21
CA ALA A 237 -3.13 5.00 6.79
C ALA A 237 -1.65 4.81 7.09
N MET A 238 -1.36 4.06 8.12
CA MET A 238 0.00 3.72 8.52
C MET A 238 0.18 2.20 8.52
N MET A 239 1.39 1.78 8.23
CA MET A 239 1.71 0.35 8.14
C MET A 239 2.95 0.02 8.96
N GLY A 240 2.88 -1.10 9.64
CA GLY A 240 4.05 -1.73 10.25
C GLY A 240 4.11 -3.21 9.89
N SER A 241 5.31 -3.74 9.72
CA SER A 241 5.52 -5.16 9.46
C SER A 241 6.77 -5.62 10.18
N ALA A 242 6.70 -6.80 10.79
CA ALA A 242 7.85 -7.45 11.41
C ALA A 242 7.75 -8.95 11.28
N THR A 243 8.92 -9.60 11.20
CA THR A 243 9.07 -11.05 11.18
C THR A 243 9.91 -11.47 12.39
N ALA A 244 9.53 -12.55 13.05
CA ALA A 244 10.26 -13.13 14.16
C ALA A 244 10.30 -14.64 14.09
N THR A 245 11.26 -15.22 14.81
CA THR A 245 11.50 -16.66 14.91
C THR A 245 11.63 -17.09 16.38
N GLY A 246 11.48 -18.36 16.66
CA GLY A 246 11.64 -18.90 18.01
C GLY A 246 10.35 -18.96 18.83
N PRO A 247 10.43 -19.25 20.13
CA PRO A 247 9.25 -19.56 20.96
C PRO A 247 8.34 -18.36 21.21
N ASP A 248 8.87 -17.14 21.18
CA ASP A 248 8.12 -15.91 21.42
C ASP A 248 7.85 -15.13 20.12
N ARG A 249 7.96 -15.79 18.96
CA ARG A 249 7.85 -15.16 17.62
C ARG A 249 6.58 -14.37 17.40
N SER A 250 5.44 -14.83 17.96
CA SER A 250 4.14 -14.13 17.86
C SER A 250 4.15 -12.77 18.54
N ILE A 251 4.71 -12.73 19.76
CA ILE A 251 4.79 -11.51 20.57
C ILE A 251 5.81 -10.54 19.97
N GLU A 252 6.96 -11.06 19.56
CA GLU A 252 8.03 -10.26 18.96
C GLU A 252 7.60 -9.66 17.61
N ALA A 253 6.97 -10.46 16.74
CA ALA A 253 6.47 -9.97 15.44
C ALA A 253 5.34 -8.95 15.62
N ALA A 254 4.36 -9.22 16.51
CA ALA A 254 3.26 -8.29 16.77
C ALA A 254 3.78 -6.95 17.32
N ARG A 255 4.63 -6.98 18.33
CA ARG A 255 5.25 -5.76 18.89
C ARG A 255 6.14 -5.05 17.89
N GLY A 256 6.93 -5.79 17.11
CA GLY A 256 7.76 -5.23 16.06
C GLY A 256 6.94 -4.54 14.97
N ALA A 257 5.77 -5.09 14.60
CA ALA A 257 4.86 -4.46 13.65
C ALA A 257 4.26 -3.17 14.20
N VAL A 258 3.79 -3.18 15.45
CA VAL A 258 3.19 -2.01 16.11
C VAL A 258 4.23 -0.92 16.42
N CYS A 259 5.44 -1.31 16.81
CA CYS A 259 6.55 -0.40 17.09
C CYS A 259 7.43 -0.16 15.86
N SER A 260 6.91 -0.37 14.65
CA SER A 260 7.67 -0.14 13.43
C SER A 260 8.17 1.32 13.36
N PRO A 261 9.43 1.57 13.02
CA PRO A 261 9.94 2.93 12.84
C PRO A 261 9.17 3.76 11.80
N LEU A 262 8.44 3.10 10.91
CA LEU A 262 7.55 3.76 9.96
C LEU A 262 6.32 4.39 10.65
N LEU A 263 6.03 4.00 11.90
CA LEU A 263 4.91 4.45 12.72
C LEU A 263 5.33 5.49 13.80
N GLU A 264 6.65 5.72 14.03
CA GLU A 264 7.17 6.43 15.22
C GLU A 264 6.65 7.86 15.45
N GLU A 265 6.19 8.58 14.42
CA GLU A 265 5.67 9.94 14.58
C GLU A 265 4.16 10.00 14.77
N VAL A 266 3.49 8.87 14.74
CA VAL A 266 2.03 8.79 14.77
C VAL A 266 1.58 7.88 15.91
N ASP A 267 0.74 8.42 16.77
CA ASP A 267 0.07 7.64 17.79
C ASP A 267 -1.04 6.82 17.12
N ILE A 268 -0.78 5.52 16.92
CA ILE A 268 -1.75 4.60 16.32
C ILE A 268 -2.86 4.19 17.31
N HIS A 269 -2.73 4.56 18.60
CA HIS A 269 -3.81 4.30 19.56
C HIS A 269 -5.07 5.06 19.15
N GLY A 270 -6.17 4.35 19.17
CA GLY A 270 -7.45 4.91 18.74
C GLY A 270 -7.66 4.90 17.23
N ALA A 271 -6.93 4.02 16.50
CA ALA A 271 -7.20 3.75 15.10
C ALA A 271 -8.63 3.26 14.91
N LYS A 272 -9.33 3.79 13.91
CA LYS A 272 -10.70 3.41 13.61
C LYS A 272 -10.79 2.09 12.86
N GLY A 273 -9.76 1.75 12.11
CA GLY A 273 -9.64 0.49 11.41
C GLY A 273 -8.24 -0.10 11.58
N LEU A 274 -8.18 -1.39 11.86
CA LEU A 274 -6.95 -2.18 11.88
C LEU A 274 -7.14 -3.40 10.99
N LEU A 275 -6.30 -3.52 9.99
CA LEU A 275 -6.19 -4.69 9.14
C LEU A 275 -4.88 -5.40 9.46
N VAL A 276 -4.96 -6.66 9.87
CA VAL A 276 -3.80 -7.42 10.33
C VAL A 276 -3.70 -8.71 9.55
N ASN A 277 -2.55 -8.92 8.95
CA ASN A 277 -2.17 -10.16 8.30
C ASN A 277 -1.14 -10.90 9.15
N VAL A 278 -1.44 -12.13 9.54
CA VAL A 278 -0.53 -13.04 10.22
C VAL A 278 -0.11 -14.12 9.24
N SER A 279 1.11 -14.04 8.72
CA SER A 279 1.68 -15.03 7.80
C SER A 279 2.65 -15.93 8.57
N ALA A 280 2.47 -17.24 8.50
CA ALA A 280 3.34 -18.21 9.16
C ALA A 280 3.29 -19.57 8.45
N GLY A 281 4.19 -20.46 8.84
CA GLY A 281 4.19 -21.85 8.39
C GLY A 281 3.01 -22.67 8.95
N PRO A 282 2.88 -23.95 8.49
CA PRO A 282 1.85 -24.86 8.99
C PRO A 282 2.00 -25.20 10.49
N ASP A 283 3.13 -24.83 11.08
CA ASP A 283 3.51 -25.04 12.47
C ASP A 283 2.92 -23.95 13.42
N MET A 284 2.16 -22.97 12.89
CA MET A 284 1.55 -21.91 13.68
C MET A 284 0.53 -22.48 14.67
N GLU A 285 0.68 -22.12 15.96
CA GLU A 285 -0.22 -22.52 17.01
C GLU A 285 -1.38 -21.53 17.20
N LEU A 286 -2.55 -22.01 17.63
CA LEU A 286 -3.71 -21.16 17.95
C LEU A 286 -3.38 -20.12 19.04
N ALA A 287 -2.53 -20.48 19.99
CA ALA A 287 -2.08 -19.59 21.05
C ALA A 287 -1.29 -18.39 20.50
N GLU A 288 -0.46 -18.60 19.49
CA GLU A 288 0.31 -17.55 18.83
C GLU A 288 -0.60 -16.54 18.12
N PHE A 289 -1.61 -17.04 17.40
CA PHE A 289 -2.63 -16.19 16.78
C PHE A 289 -3.41 -15.35 17.81
N ALA A 290 -3.81 -15.96 18.92
CA ALA A 290 -4.51 -15.25 19.99
C ALA A 290 -3.64 -14.14 20.62
N GLN A 291 -2.35 -14.40 20.84
CA GLN A 291 -1.40 -13.41 21.37
C GLN A 291 -1.22 -12.20 20.43
N VAL A 292 -1.13 -12.44 19.11
CA VAL A 292 -1.10 -11.35 18.13
C VAL A 292 -2.36 -10.51 18.22
N GLY A 293 -3.53 -11.16 18.29
CA GLY A 293 -4.83 -10.50 18.43
C GLY A 293 -4.93 -9.62 19.66
N GLU A 294 -4.47 -10.12 20.83
CA GLU A 294 -4.47 -9.35 22.09
C GLU A 294 -3.61 -8.09 21.95
N ILE A 295 -2.38 -8.21 21.47
CA ILE A 295 -1.45 -7.08 21.31
C ILE A 295 -2.02 -6.02 20.36
N VAL A 296 -2.57 -6.43 19.22
CA VAL A 296 -3.09 -5.50 18.23
C VAL A 296 -4.35 -4.78 18.70
N ASN A 297 -5.23 -5.48 19.40
CA ASN A 297 -6.48 -4.90 19.92
C ASN A 297 -6.24 -3.75 20.92
N GLU A 298 -5.09 -3.69 21.60
CA GLU A 298 -4.73 -2.57 22.49
C GLU A 298 -4.64 -1.23 21.76
N TYR A 299 -4.46 -1.24 20.44
CA TYR A 299 -4.29 -0.03 19.62
C TYR A 299 -5.58 0.42 18.91
N ALA A 300 -6.59 -0.42 18.85
CA ALA A 300 -7.88 -0.07 18.28
C ALA A 300 -8.63 0.95 19.16
N SER A 301 -9.46 1.80 18.56
CA SER A 301 -10.44 2.58 19.31
C SER A 301 -11.56 1.69 19.84
N GLU A 302 -12.29 2.16 20.86
CA GLU A 302 -13.45 1.44 21.43
C GLU A 302 -14.49 1.04 20.37
N ASP A 303 -14.67 1.91 19.35
CA ASP A 303 -15.59 1.68 18.21
C ASP A 303 -14.82 1.24 16.94
N GLY A 304 -13.56 0.85 17.06
CA GLY A 304 -12.70 0.50 15.92
C GLY A 304 -13.02 -0.86 15.33
N THR A 305 -12.93 -0.97 14.01
CA THR A 305 -13.06 -2.25 13.31
C THR A 305 -11.69 -2.91 13.22
N VAL A 306 -11.55 -4.10 13.82
CA VAL A 306 -10.32 -4.90 13.76
C VAL A 306 -10.59 -6.14 12.91
N VAL A 307 -9.84 -6.28 11.83
CA VAL A 307 -9.91 -7.43 10.92
C VAL A 307 -8.56 -8.13 10.95
N ILE A 308 -8.54 -9.37 11.40
CA ILE A 308 -7.33 -10.19 11.51
C ILE A 308 -7.52 -11.44 10.66
N GLY A 309 -6.63 -11.63 9.69
CA GLY A 309 -6.59 -12.82 8.86
C GLY A 309 -5.27 -13.56 8.96
N THR A 310 -5.26 -14.80 8.47
CA THR A 310 -4.06 -15.65 8.45
C THR A 310 -3.72 -16.05 7.03
N VAL A 311 -2.43 -16.14 6.75
CA VAL A 311 -1.90 -16.73 5.51
C VAL A 311 -0.93 -17.84 5.88
N LEU A 312 -1.16 -19.05 5.36
CA LEU A 312 -0.26 -20.16 5.54
C LEU A 312 0.73 -20.22 4.37
N ASP A 313 2.02 -20.09 4.68
CA ASP A 313 3.11 -20.21 3.73
C ASP A 313 4.07 -21.33 4.17
N PRO A 314 4.13 -22.46 3.44
CA PRO A 314 5.02 -23.55 3.80
C PRO A 314 6.51 -23.16 3.85
N GLU A 315 6.91 -22.08 3.17
CA GLU A 315 8.31 -21.63 3.18
C GLU A 315 8.66 -20.87 4.47
N MET A 316 7.66 -20.50 5.28
CA MET A 316 7.81 -19.78 6.55
C MET A 316 7.81 -20.70 7.78
N GLU A 317 8.19 -22.00 7.64
CA GLU A 317 8.28 -22.90 8.79
C GLU A 317 9.29 -22.36 9.82
N GLY A 318 8.85 -22.23 11.07
CA GLY A 318 9.64 -21.64 12.16
C GLY A 318 9.62 -20.10 12.22
N GLU A 319 9.00 -19.43 11.26
CA GLU A 319 8.89 -17.97 11.18
C GLU A 319 7.43 -17.51 11.32
N LEU A 320 7.23 -16.31 11.86
CA LEU A 320 5.93 -15.65 11.90
C LEU A 320 6.10 -14.18 11.54
N ARG A 321 5.33 -13.71 10.56
CA ARG A 321 5.29 -12.32 10.13
C ARG A 321 3.93 -11.72 10.46
N VAL A 322 3.94 -10.55 11.08
CA VAL A 322 2.76 -9.72 11.30
C VAL A 322 2.89 -8.47 10.44
N THR A 323 1.90 -8.24 9.60
CA THR A 323 1.75 -6.98 8.86
C THR A 323 0.45 -6.32 9.28
N MET A 324 0.54 -5.08 9.76
CA MET A 324 -0.60 -4.31 10.25
C MET A 324 -0.74 -3.02 9.45
N VAL A 325 -1.97 -2.72 9.06
CA VAL A 325 -2.35 -1.42 8.49
C VAL A 325 -3.39 -0.79 9.41
N ALA A 326 -3.09 0.41 9.88
CA ALA A 326 -3.98 1.20 10.73
C ALA A 326 -4.54 2.38 9.94
N THR A 327 -5.86 2.55 9.97
CA THR A 327 -6.61 3.59 9.24
C THR A 327 -7.40 4.49 10.17
N GLY A 328 -7.85 5.64 9.70
CA GLY A 328 -8.62 6.58 10.51
C GLY A 328 -7.85 7.18 11.68
N ILE A 329 -6.52 7.27 11.56
CA ILE A 329 -5.62 7.78 12.61
C ILE A 329 -5.71 9.31 12.66
N ARG A 330 -5.85 9.87 13.86
CA ARG A 330 -5.83 11.32 14.07
C ARG A 330 -4.39 11.83 14.07
N ASN A 331 -4.04 12.61 13.06
CA ASN A 331 -2.74 13.26 12.98
C ASN A 331 -2.61 14.33 14.08
N ARG A 332 -1.78 14.11 15.10
CA ARG A 332 -1.50 15.08 16.17
C ARG A 332 -0.67 16.28 15.70
N THR A 333 0.00 16.18 14.55
CA THR A 333 1.00 17.13 14.10
C THR A 333 0.48 18.32 13.27
N LEU A 334 -0.83 18.40 12.95
CA LEU A 334 -1.37 19.48 12.12
C LEU A 334 -2.27 20.49 12.87
N THR A 335 -2.39 20.38 14.18
CA THR A 335 -2.98 21.48 14.95
C THR A 335 -1.83 22.35 15.50
N PRO A 336 -1.53 23.53 14.92
CA PRO A 336 -0.72 24.47 15.62
C PRO A 336 -1.49 24.80 16.91
N GLN A 337 -0.94 24.45 18.07
CA GLN A 337 -1.41 25.02 19.31
C GLN A 337 -1.16 26.51 19.22
N ILE A 338 -2.20 27.26 18.82
CA ILE A 338 -2.23 28.69 19.00
C ILE A 338 -2.39 28.88 20.50
N THR A 339 -1.26 28.94 21.21
CA THR A 339 -1.23 29.47 22.55
C THR A 339 -1.52 30.95 22.41
N LEU A 340 -2.77 31.33 22.66
CA LEU A 340 -3.12 32.73 22.86
C LEU A 340 -2.38 33.17 24.13
N VAL A 341 -1.22 33.76 23.92
CA VAL A 341 -0.59 34.57 24.97
C VAL A 341 -1.50 35.76 25.16
N LYS A 342 -2.32 35.71 26.20
CA LYS A 342 -2.98 36.93 26.72
C LYS A 342 -1.86 37.84 27.20
N ASP A 343 -1.71 38.98 26.54
CA ASP A 343 -0.91 40.08 27.04
C ASP A 343 -1.41 40.50 28.43
N GLY A 344 -0.50 40.46 29.44
CA GLY A 344 -0.67 41.06 30.74
C GLY A 344 -0.96 40.09 31.86
N GLU A 345 0.14 39.57 32.45
CA GLU A 345 0.38 39.48 33.88
C GLU A 345 1.70 38.72 34.11
N VAL A 346 2.77 39.50 34.26
CA VAL A 346 4.00 39.03 34.85
C VAL A 346 3.77 39.11 36.36
N GLU A 347 3.46 38.00 36.99
CA GLU A 347 3.65 37.87 38.44
C GLU A 347 4.94 37.09 38.68
N ASP A 348 5.91 37.84 39.25
CA ASP A 348 7.12 37.33 39.87
C ASP A 348 6.74 36.29 40.94
N ALA A 349 7.23 35.08 40.82
CA ALA A 349 7.38 34.18 41.95
C ALA A 349 8.84 33.83 42.13
N VAL A 350 9.49 34.64 42.96
CA VAL A 350 10.68 34.29 43.73
C VAL A 350 10.19 33.47 44.94
N GLU A 351 10.60 32.20 45.03
CA GLU A 351 11.23 31.49 46.14
C GLU A 351 11.35 30.00 45.83
#